data_235a3167e48bfe0fd59bffc6cb9c32fa
#
_entry.id   235a3167e48bfe0fd59bffc6cb9c32fa
#
_cell.length_a   1.000
_cell.length_b   1.000
_cell.length_c   1.000
_cell.angle_alpha   90.00
_cell.angle_beta   90.00
_cell.angle_gamma   90.00
#
_symmetry.space_group_name_H-M   'P 1'
#
loop_
_entity.id
_entity.type
_entity.pdbx_description
1 polymer ?
#
loop_
_entity_poly.entity_id
_entity_poly.type
_entity_poly.pdbx_seq_one_letter_code
_entity_poly.pdbx_strand_id
1 'polypeptide(L)'
;MCIKIGVCKTKFDNVIELNHPLIEHKLGILRDKRTGTKEFREIAGEIGSFLCYEAMRDAILESKEIETPICKMTTGRLNEDKYAFVPILRAGMGMLDGITNVIPNAKIGHIGMYRDDKNDHKPVNYFFKVPKNIEDKEVLILDPMLATGGSAIDAIELLKGKGVKKMKFLCIIAAPEGLKLVYEKHPDVKVYCAHIDEKLNDIAYIVPGLGDAGDRIFGTK
;
A
#
# COMPACT_ATOMS: atom_id res chain seq x y z
N MET A 1 23.94 -15.12 11.07
CA MET A 1 22.73 -15.00 11.92
C MET A 1 21.55 -15.33 11.01
N CYS A 2 20.89 -16.48 11.17
CA CYS A 2 19.73 -16.84 10.34
C CYS A 2 18.50 -16.06 10.82
N ILE A 3 17.91 -15.27 9.93
CA ILE A 3 16.64 -14.58 10.19
C ILE A 3 15.53 -15.63 10.13
N LYS A 4 14.75 -15.78 11.21
CA LYS A 4 13.61 -16.69 11.24
C LYS A 4 12.48 -16.12 10.36
N ILE A 5 12.08 -16.88 9.34
CA ILE A 5 10.97 -16.57 8.44
C ILE A 5 9.67 -17.09 9.07
N GLY A 6 8.69 -16.24 9.21
CA GLY A 6 7.33 -16.60 9.64
C GLY A 6 6.46 -15.35 9.65
N VAL A 7 5.16 -15.51 9.38
CA VAL A 7 4.20 -14.40 9.53
C VAL A 7 4.26 -13.95 10.99
N CYS A 8 4.81 -12.76 11.24
CA CYS A 8 4.84 -12.19 12.57
C CYS A 8 3.40 -11.79 12.94
N LYS A 9 2.85 -12.40 13.99
CA LYS A 9 1.58 -11.96 14.56
C LYS A 9 1.85 -10.59 15.21
N THR A 10 1.39 -9.56 14.54
CA THR A 10 1.38 -8.21 15.13
C THR A 10 0.40 -8.15 16.31
N LYS A 11 0.51 -7.12 17.15
CA LYS A 11 -0.46 -6.88 18.23
C LYS A 11 -1.86 -6.48 17.70
N PHE A 12 -2.00 -6.29 16.38
CA PHE A 12 -3.21 -5.83 15.72
C PHE A 12 -3.69 -6.89 14.73
N ASP A 13 -4.91 -7.37 14.90
CA ASP A 13 -5.47 -8.48 14.10
C ASP A 13 -5.71 -8.12 12.62
N ASN A 14 -5.76 -6.83 12.30
CA ASN A 14 -5.95 -6.33 10.93
C ASN A 14 -4.63 -5.96 10.23
N VAL A 15 -3.46 -6.20 10.84
CA VAL A 15 -2.14 -5.87 10.28
C VAL A 15 -1.41 -7.15 9.86
N ILE A 16 -1.01 -7.20 8.60
CA ILE A 16 -0.24 -8.29 7.99
C ILE A 16 1.14 -7.78 7.59
N GLU A 17 2.17 -8.22 8.29
CA GLU A 17 3.57 -7.97 7.93
C GLU A 17 4.08 -9.11 7.04
N LEU A 18 4.64 -8.75 5.87
CA LEU A 18 5.18 -9.71 4.91
C LEU A 18 6.63 -10.08 5.28
N ASN A 19 6.80 -11.08 6.09
CA ASN A 19 8.13 -11.56 6.48
C ASN A 19 8.69 -12.54 5.43
N HIS A 20 9.40 -12.02 4.42
CA HIS A 20 9.96 -12.80 3.32
C HIS A 20 11.39 -12.36 2.98
N PRO A 21 12.36 -13.29 2.71
CA PRO A 21 13.77 -12.93 2.44
C PRO A 21 13.96 -11.96 1.28
N LEU A 22 13.15 -12.07 0.21
CA LEU A 22 13.23 -11.15 -0.92
C LEU A 22 12.76 -9.74 -0.54
N ILE A 23 11.77 -9.62 0.35
CA ILE A 23 11.32 -8.33 0.86
C ILE A 23 12.42 -7.71 1.71
N GLU A 24 13.00 -8.46 2.63
CA GLU A 24 14.11 -8.01 3.48
C GLU A 24 15.30 -7.53 2.64
N HIS A 25 15.69 -8.32 1.61
CA HIS A 25 16.73 -7.93 0.67
C HIS A 25 16.43 -6.60 -0.02
N LYS A 26 15.22 -6.44 -0.58
CA LYS A 26 14.82 -5.22 -1.27
C LYS A 26 14.66 -4.02 -0.35
N LEU A 27 14.16 -4.22 0.86
CA LEU A 27 14.13 -3.18 1.89
C LEU A 27 15.54 -2.71 2.25
N GLY A 28 16.51 -3.61 2.37
CA GLY A 28 17.91 -3.25 2.60
C GLY A 28 18.43 -2.27 1.54
N ILE A 29 18.10 -2.49 0.26
CA ILE A 29 18.47 -1.58 -0.82
C ILE A 29 17.71 -0.24 -0.69
N LEU A 30 16.39 -0.25 -0.45
CA LEU A 30 15.63 1.00 -0.26
C LEU A 30 16.15 1.85 0.91
N ARG A 31 16.58 1.21 1.99
CA ARG A 31 17.09 1.90 3.18
C ARG A 31 18.45 2.58 2.95
N ASP A 32 19.27 2.00 2.06
CA ASP A 32 20.60 2.56 1.78
C ASP A 32 20.46 3.97 1.18
N LYS A 33 21.10 4.96 1.84
CA LYS A 33 21.09 6.37 1.37
C LYS A 33 21.76 6.56 0.01
N ARG A 34 22.56 5.59 -0.45
CA ARG A 34 23.26 5.62 -1.74
C ARG A 34 22.38 5.15 -2.90
N THR A 35 21.25 4.49 -2.62
CA THR A 35 20.32 4.03 -3.63
C THR A 35 19.74 5.22 -4.40
N GLY A 36 20.02 5.25 -5.71
CA GLY A 36 19.57 6.33 -6.59
C GLY A 36 18.06 6.28 -6.88
N THR A 37 17.54 7.40 -7.37
CA THR A 37 16.09 7.57 -7.64
C THR A 37 15.51 6.49 -8.55
N LYS A 38 16.22 6.09 -9.62
CA LYS A 38 15.76 5.04 -10.53
C LYS A 38 15.56 3.71 -9.80
N GLU A 39 16.62 3.25 -9.14
CA GLU A 39 16.60 1.98 -8.42
C GLU A 39 15.59 1.98 -7.27
N PHE A 40 15.50 3.10 -6.53
CA PHE A 40 14.52 3.26 -5.46
C PHE A 40 13.08 3.08 -5.98
N ARG A 41 12.76 3.69 -7.12
CA ARG A 41 11.43 3.61 -7.75
C ARG A 41 11.12 2.19 -8.24
N GLU A 42 12.08 1.54 -8.89
CA GLU A 42 11.92 0.16 -9.38
C GLU A 42 11.65 -0.79 -8.21
N ILE A 43 12.43 -0.71 -7.13
CA ILE A 43 12.27 -1.58 -5.97
C ILE A 43 10.98 -1.27 -5.19
N ALA A 44 10.57 -0.01 -5.09
CA ALA A 44 9.29 0.34 -4.48
C ALA A 44 8.11 -0.29 -5.24
N GLY A 45 8.16 -0.31 -6.57
CA GLY A 45 7.18 -1.01 -7.42
C GLY A 45 7.20 -2.52 -7.22
N GLU A 46 8.38 -3.14 -7.14
CA GLU A 46 8.51 -4.59 -6.91
C GLU A 46 7.95 -5.02 -5.55
N ILE A 47 8.26 -4.27 -4.47
CA ILE A 47 7.65 -4.53 -3.15
C ILE A 47 6.15 -4.29 -3.21
N GLY A 48 5.69 -3.27 -3.94
CA GLY A 48 4.28 -3.04 -4.21
C GLY A 48 3.60 -4.27 -4.82
N SER A 49 4.24 -4.93 -5.79
CA SER A 49 3.74 -6.18 -6.39
C SER A 49 3.58 -7.31 -5.37
N PHE A 50 4.56 -7.50 -4.48
CA PHE A 50 4.49 -8.52 -3.43
C PHE A 50 3.39 -8.21 -2.40
N LEU A 51 3.24 -6.95 -2.02
CA LEU A 51 2.16 -6.51 -1.16
C LEU A 51 0.78 -6.75 -1.80
N CYS A 52 0.63 -6.43 -3.08
CA CYS A 52 -0.59 -6.69 -3.84
C CYS A 52 -0.88 -8.19 -3.91
N TYR A 53 0.11 -9.02 -4.23
CA TYR A 53 -0.03 -10.48 -4.27
C TYR A 53 -0.59 -11.03 -2.95
N GLU A 54 -0.05 -10.60 -1.82
CA GLU A 54 -0.54 -11.04 -0.51
C GLU A 54 -1.91 -10.44 -0.17
N ALA A 55 -2.13 -9.17 -0.48
CA ALA A 55 -3.41 -8.51 -0.24
C ALA A 55 -4.56 -9.15 -1.05
N MET A 56 -4.26 -9.78 -2.17
CA MET A 56 -5.24 -10.47 -3.02
C MET A 56 -5.45 -11.95 -2.67
N ARG A 57 -4.88 -12.45 -1.56
CA ARG A 57 -4.98 -13.86 -1.14
C ARG A 57 -6.43 -14.32 -0.92
N ASP A 58 -7.32 -13.41 -0.53
CA ASP A 58 -8.74 -13.65 -0.30
C ASP A 58 -9.63 -13.27 -1.51
N ALA A 59 -9.02 -13.02 -2.69
CA ALA A 59 -9.76 -12.66 -3.89
C ALA A 59 -10.65 -13.79 -4.38
N ILE A 60 -11.89 -13.43 -4.76
CA ILE A 60 -12.88 -14.38 -5.27
C ILE A 60 -12.72 -14.51 -6.77
N LEU A 61 -12.55 -15.75 -7.25
CA LEU A 61 -12.50 -16.06 -8.68
C LEU A 61 -13.89 -16.43 -9.20
N GLU A 62 -14.21 -15.94 -10.40
CA GLU A 62 -15.41 -16.31 -11.14
C GLU A 62 -15.10 -17.50 -12.06
N SER A 63 -16.06 -18.43 -12.17
CA SER A 63 -15.94 -19.58 -13.07
C SER A 63 -15.99 -19.13 -14.53
N LYS A 64 -15.04 -19.57 -15.35
CA LYS A 64 -14.97 -19.27 -16.78
C LYS A 64 -14.60 -20.50 -17.59
N GLU A 65 -15.40 -20.80 -18.64
CA GLU A 65 -15.03 -21.81 -19.62
C GLU A 65 -13.95 -21.26 -20.55
N ILE A 66 -12.93 -22.05 -20.76
CA ILE A 66 -11.82 -21.77 -21.69
C ILE A 66 -11.51 -23.03 -22.51
N GLU A 67 -10.77 -22.84 -23.59
CA GLU A 67 -10.19 -23.90 -24.39
C GLU A 67 -8.67 -23.80 -24.34
N THR A 68 -8.03 -24.86 -23.87
CA THR A 68 -6.56 -25.00 -23.91
C THR A 68 -6.18 -25.57 -25.27
N PRO A 69 -4.90 -25.62 -25.65
CA PRO A 69 -4.48 -26.31 -26.88
C PRO A 69 -4.84 -27.80 -26.94
N ILE A 70 -5.30 -28.38 -25.81
CA ILE A 70 -5.57 -29.83 -25.69
C ILE A 70 -7.06 -30.11 -25.50
N CYS A 71 -7.77 -29.34 -24.65
CA CYS A 71 -9.17 -29.63 -24.31
C CYS A 71 -9.91 -28.39 -23.77
N LYS A 72 -11.24 -28.48 -23.72
CA LYS A 72 -12.10 -27.52 -23.01
C LYS A 72 -12.02 -27.78 -21.51
N MET A 73 -12.00 -26.71 -20.72
CA MET A 73 -12.02 -26.80 -19.27
C MET A 73 -12.64 -25.57 -18.64
N THR A 74 -13.02 -25.70 -17.37
CA THR A 74 -13.45 -24.58 -16.54
C THR A 74 -12.30 -24.14 -15.63
N THR A 75 -12.07 -22.84 -15.53
CA THR A 75 -11.04 -22.25 -14.65
C THR A 75 -11.58 -21.09 -13.84
N GLY A 76 -10.91 -20.73 -12.74
CA GLY A 76 -11.16 -19.52 -11.99
C GLY A 76 -10.51 -18.30 -12.65
N ARG A 77 -11.25 -17.21 -12.80
CA ARG A 77 -10.74 -15.95 -13.32
C ARG A 77 -11.08 -14.78 -12.41
N LEU A 78 -10.12 -13.91 -12.17
CA LEU A 78 -10.34 -12.68 -11.43
C LEU A 78 -11.18 -11.71 -12.26
N ASN A 79 -12.22 -11.14 -11.65
CA ASN A 79 -12.93 -10.00 -12.23
C ASN A 79 -12.22 -8.71 -11.78
N GLU A 80 -11.27 -8.27 -12.59
CA GLU A 80 -10.40 -7.13 -12.27
C GLU A 80 -11.16 -5.80 -12.16
N ASP A 81 -12.32 -5.69 -12.82
CA ASP A 81 -13.19 -4.51 -12.70
C ASP A 81 -13.76 -4.30 -11.28
N LYS A 82 -13.69 -5.31 -10.42
CA LYS A 82 -14.10 -5.21 -9.01
C LYS A 82 -13.05 -4.53 -8.12
N TYR A 83 -11.89 -4.19 -8.66
CA TYR A 83 -10.77 -3.62 -7.90
C TYR A 83 -10.43 -2.20 -8.36
N ALA A 84 -9.97 -1.40 -7.41
CA ALA A 84 -9.41 -0.08 -7.71
C ALA A 84 -8.16 0.19 -6.85
N PHE A 85 -7.16 0.80 -7.47
CA PHE A 85 -5.95 1.27 -6.80
C PHE A 85 -6.05 2.77 -6.57
N VAL A 86 -5.73 3.20 -5.35
CA VAL A 86 -5.82 4.60 -4.97
C VAL A 86 -4.52 5.02 -4.28
N PRO A 87 -3.49 5.40 -5.06
CA PRO A 87 -2.27 5.97 -4.48
C PRO A 87 -2.55 7.33 -3.83
N ILE A 88 -1.97 7.52 -2.65
CA ILE A 88 -1.87 8.83 -2.02
C ILE A 88 -0.72 9.58 -2.68
N LEU A 89 -1.03 10.68 -3.36
CA LEU A 89 -0.04 11.48 -4.04
C LEU A 89 0.85 12.21 -3.01
N ARG A 90 2.14 12.34 -3.27
CA ARG A 90 2.89 11.89 -4.47
C ARG A 90 3.46 10.48 -4.32
N ALA A 91 3.89 10.10 -3.10
CA ALA A 91 4.72 8.92 -2.84
C ALA A 91 4.06 7.58 -3.24
N GLY A 92 2.72 7.45 -3.09
CA GLY A 92 1.98 6.25 -3.48
C GLY A 92 2.13 5.86 -4.95
N MET A 93 2.47 6.82 -5.83
CA MET A 93 2.74 6.55 -7.24
C MET A 93 3.93 5.60 -7.46
N GLY A 94 4.92 5.60 -6.57
CA GLY A 94 6.08 4.72 -6.69
C GLY A 94 5.74 3.23 -6.55
N MET A 95 4.61 2.89 -5.96
CA MET A 95 4.13 1.51 -5.86
C MET A 95 3.21 1.11 -7.01
N LEU A 96 2.61 2.09 -7.71
CA LEU A 96 1.49 1.85 -8.62
C LEU A 96 1.88 1.00 -9.82
N ASP A 97 3.03 1.24 -10.46
CA ASP A 97 3.47 0.52 -11.65
C ASP A 97 3.64 -0.98 -11.36
N GLY A 98 4.25 -1.32 -10.22
CA GLY A 98 4.39 -2.71 -9.80
C GLY A 98 3.05 -3.40 -9.57
N ILE A 99 2.11 -2.71 -8.95
CA ILE A 99 0.78 -3.24 -8.62
C ILE A 99 -0.08 -3.41 -9.88
N THR A 100 -0.02 -2.47 -10.81
CA THR A 100 -0.75 -2.56 -12.09
C THR A 100 -0.24 -3.69 -12.98
N ASN A 101 1.01 -4.12 -12.84
CA ASN A 101 1.51 -5.32 -13.51
C ASN A 101 0.85 -6.62 -12.98
N VAL A 102 0.35 -6.61 -11.73
CA VAL A 102 -0.33 -7.77 -11.13
C VAL A 102 -1.80 -7.82 -11.53
N ILE A 103 -2.50 -6.67 -11.54
CA ILE A 103 -3.92 -6.57 -11.90
C ILE A 103 -4.09 -5.40 -12.90
N PRO A 104 -3.82 -5.63 -14.19
CA PRO A 104 -3.67 -4.55 -15.17
C PRO A 104 -4.97 -3.81 -15.53
N ASN A 105 -6.13 -4.45 -15.37
CA ASN A 105 -7.42 -3.82 -15.69
C ASN A 105 -8.11 -3.17 -14.50
N ALA A 106 -7.53 -3.24 -13.28
CA ALA A 106 -8.06 -2.54 -12.12
C ALA A 106 -8.14 -1.03 -12.40
N LYS A 107 -9.15 -0.38 -11.84
CA LYS A 107 -9.32 1.06 -12.03
C LYS A 107 -8.38 1.84 -11.12
N ILE A 108 -8.00 3.04 -11.52
CA ILE A 108 -7.08 3.87 -10.75
C ILE A 108 -7.79 5.17 -10.36
N GLY A 109 -7.75 5.48 -9.07
CA GLY A 109 -8.11 6.79 -8.52
C GLY A 109 -6.88 7.45 -7.90
N HIS A 110 -6.98 8.72 -7.55
CA HIS A 110 -5.88 9.44 -6.91
C HIS A 110 -6.41 10.31 -5.78
N ILE A 111 -5.69 10.34 -4.66
CA ILE A 111 -5.93 11.24 -3.54
C ILE A 111 -4.67 12.07 -3.35
N GLY A 112 -4.80 13.40 -3.49
CA GLY A 112 -3.71 14.34 -3.27
C GLY A 112 -3.86 15.00 -1.91
N MET A 113 -2.89 14.81 -1.03
CA MET A 113 -2.83 15.42 0.29
C MET A 113 -1.46 16.05 0.53
N TYR A 114 -1.44 17.16 1.25
CA TYR A 114 -0.21 17.71 1.82
C TYR A 114 -0.44 18.06 3.30
N ARG A 115 0.62 18.12 4.06
CA ARG A 115 0.57 18.59 5.45
C ARG A 115 0.72 20.10 5.46
N ASP A 116 -0.22 20.79 6.09
CA ASP A 116 -0.14 22.24 6.24
C ASP A 116 0.77 22.59 7.43
N ASP A 117 1.99 23.06 7.13
CA ASP A 117 2.96 23.47 8.15
C ASP A 117 2.47 24.62 9.02
N LYS A 118 1.44 25.37 8.58
CA LYS A 118 0.86 26.52 9.30
C LYS A 118 -0.30 26.13 10.22
N ASN A 119 -0.84 24.91 10.08
CA ASN A 119 -2.07 24.49 10.75
C ASN A 119 -1.90 23.14 11.44
N ASP A 120 -0.93 23.03 12.32
CA ASP A 120 -0.68 21.86 13.18
C ASP A 120 -0.45 20.56 12.37
N HIS A 121 0.16 20.68 11.18
CA HIS A 121 0.41 19.57 10.24
C HIS A 121 -0.84 18.77 9.85
N LYS A 122 -2.02 19.40 9.90
CA LYS A 122 -3.26 18.77 9.45
C LYS A 122 -3.20 18.50 7.95
N PRO A 123 -3.59 17.29 7.52
CA PRO A 123 -3.63 16.97 6.10
C PRO A 123 -4.71 17.81 5.40
N VAL A 124 -4.31 18.41 4.29
CA VAL A 124 -5.20 19.15 3.39
C VAL A 124 -5.36 18.36 2.10
N ASN A 125 -6.60 18.01 1.80
CA ASN A 125 -6.93 17.36 0.53
C ASN A 125 -7.02 18.42 -0.57
N TYR A 126 -6.10 18.37 -1.55
CA TYR A 126 -6.11 19.27 -2.70
C TYR A 126 -6.58 18.59 -4.00
N PHE A 127 -6.64 17.27 -4.03
CA PHE A 127 -7.06 16.53 -5.21
C PHE A 127 -7.73 15.22 -4.82
N PHE A 128 -8.95 15.00 -5.33
CA PHE A 128 -9.68 13.76 -5.13
C PHE A 128 -10.39 13.38 -6.43
N LYS A 129 -9.90 12.34 -7.08
CA LYS A 129 -10.53 11.80 -8.29
C LYS A 129 -10.47 10.29 -8.26
N VAL A 130 -11.63 9.67 -8.19
CA VAL A 130 -11.78 8.21 -8.15
C VAL A 130 -12.69 7.73 -9.28
N PRO A 131 -12.61 6.44 -9.66
CA PRO A 131 -13.49 5.86 -10.66
C PRO A 131 -14.98 6.04 -10.31
N LYS A 132 -15.81 6.10 -11.33
CA LYS A 132 -17.27 5.96 -11.13
C LYS A 132 -17.56 4.60 -10.52
N ASN A 133 -18.57 4.50 -9.67
CA ASN A 133 -18.97 3.30 -8.94
C ASN A 133 -17.82 2.73 -8.07
N ILE A 134 -17.04 3.62 -7.43
CA ILE A 134 -15.97 3.22 -6.52
C ILE A 134 -16.52 2.47 -5.29
N GLU A 135 -17.77 2.74 -4.92
CA GLU A 135 -18.53 2.10 -3.84
C GLU A 135 -18.72 0.59 -4.03
N ASP A 136 -18.75 0.12 -5.30
CA ASP A 136 -18.91 -1.29 -5.65
C ASP A 136 -17.57 -2.05 -5.73
N LYS A 137 -16.45 -1.36 -5.51
CA LYS A 137 -15.10 -1.91 -5.67
C LYS A 137 -14.44 -2.22 -4.33
N GLU A 138 -13.54 -3.18 -4.38
CA GLU A 138 -12.53 -3.33 -3.33
C GLU A 138 -11.34 -2.42 -3.64
N VAL A 139 -11.05 -1.50 -2.71
CA VAL A 139 -10.05 -0.45 -2.92
C VAL A 139 -8.75 -0.79 -2.20
N LEU A 140 -7.65 -0.80 -2.93
CA LEU A 140 -6.29 -0.89 -2.38
C LEU A 140 -5.71 0.53 -2.34
N ILE A 141 -5.54 1.08 -1.14
CA ILE A 141 -4.92 2.39 -0.90
C ILE A 141 -3.40 2.18 -0.83
N LEU A 142 -2.64 3.02 -1.53
CA LEU A 142 -1.19 2.86 -1.67
C LEU A 142 -0.47 4.07 -1.09
N ASP A 143 0.39 3.84 -0.10
CA ASP A 143 1.33 4.84 0.42
C ASP A 143 2.59 4.12 0.93
N PRO A 144 3.80 4.44 0.47
CA PRO A 144 5.02 3.75 0.90
C PRO A 144 5.26 3.77 2.41
N MET A 145 4.76 4.79 3.12
CA MET A 145 5.08 5.00 4.52
C MET A 145 3.83 5.25 5.37
N LEU A 146 3.55 4.37 6.31
CA LEU A 146 2.57 4.59 7.36
C LEU A 146 3.27 5.09 8.63
N ALA A 147 3.53 6.41 8.70
CA ALA A 147 4.23 7.04 9.83
C ALA A 147 3.27 7.35 11.00
N THR A 148 2.67 8.53 11.01
CA THR A 148 1.70 8.94 12.06
C THR A 148 0.29 8.39 11.86
N GLY A 149 -0.04 7.93 10.65
CA GLY A 149 -1.36 7.43 10.30
C GLY A 149 -2.35 8.49 9.77
N GLY A 150 -2.03 9.79 9.90
CA GLY A 150 -2.95 10.86 9.50
C GLY A 150 -3.42 10.76 8.05
N SER A 151 -2.50 10.72 7.07
CA SER A 151 -2.86 10.61 5.65
C SER A 151 -3.65 9.33 5.33
N ALA A 152 -3.30 8.21 5.99
CA ALA A 152 -4.03 6.95 5.81
C ALA A 152 -5.49 7.08 6.29
N ILE A 153 -5.70 7.66 7.48
CA ILE A 153 -7.03 7.87 8.05
C ILE A 153 -7.88 8.77 7.16
N ASP A 154 -7.34 9.91 6.73
CA ASP A 154 -8.09 10.84 5.90
C ASP A 154 -8.43 10.23 4.54
N ALA A 155 -7.52 9.45 3.93
CA ALA A 155 -7.81 8.73 2.69
C ALA A 155 -8.94 7.70 2.89
N ILE A 156 -8.92 6.96 3.99
CA ILE A 156 -9.96 6.00 4.34
C ILE A 156 -11.31 6.72 4.55
N GLU A 157 -11.32 7.83 5.30
CA GLU A 157 -12.53 8.62 5.56
C GLU A 157 -13.11 9.21 4.27
N LEU A 158 -12.28 9.74 3.37
CA LEU A 158 -12.71 10.24 2.06
C LEU A 158 -13.36 9.14 1.22
N LEU A 159 -12.78 7.93 1.20
CA LEU A 159 -13.33 6.80 0.46
C LEU A 159 -14.61 6.25 1.11
N LYS A 160 -14.67 6.16 2.44
CA LYS A 160 -15.90 5.82 3.18
C LYS A 160 -17.01 6.85 2.88
N GLY A 161 -16.67 8.13 2.80
CA GLY A 161 -17.59 9.19 2.38
C GLY A 161 -18.14 9.04 0.95
N LYS A 162 -17.47 8.24 0.10
CA LYS A 162 -17.95 7.83 -1.23
C LYS A 162 -18.67 6.48 -1.24
N GLY A 163 -18.94 5.90 -0.07
CA GLY A 163 -19.66 4.64 0.05
C GLY A 163 -18.79 3.38 -0.07
N VAL A 164 -17.45 3.50 -0.16
CA VAL A 164 -16.55 2.35 -0.24
C VAL A 164 -16.62 1.56 1.06
N LYS A 165 -16.89 0.25 0.96
CA LYS A 165 -17.05 -0.65 2.10
C LYS A 165 -15.88 -1.62 2.30
N LYS A 166 -15.14 -1.91 1.23
CA LYS A 166 -14.02 -2.86 1.26
C LYS A 166 -12.73 -2.13 0.92
N MET A 167 -11.83 -2.04 1.86
CA MET A 167 -10.55 -1.34 1.70
C MET A 167 -9.41 -2.15 2.31
N LYS A 168 -8.26 -2.07 1.65
CA LYS A 168 -6.97 -2.55 2.14
C LYS A 168 -5.95 -1.42 2.00
N PHE A 169 -5.08 -1.25 2.98
CA PHE A 169 -4.01 -0.26 2.94
C PHE A 169 -2.67 -0.99 2.76
N LEU A 170 -1.91 -0.59 1.75
CA LEU A 170 -0.62 -1.19 1.41
C LEU A 170 0.49 -0.17 1.63
N CYS A 171 1.48 -0.51 2.46
CA CYS A 171 2.66 0.32 2.68
C CYS A 171 3.95 -0.51 2.69
N ILE A 172 5.07 0.14 2.35
CA ILE A 172 6.38 -0.52 2.38
C ILE A 172 6.86 -0.62 3.83
N ILE A 173 6.86 0.48 4.56
CA ILE A 173 7.19 0.49 5.99
C ILE A 173 6.09 1.16 6.82
N ALA A 174 5.94 0.69 8.04
CA ALA A 174 4.99 1.23 9.00
C ALA A 174 5.65 1.48 10.36
N ALA A 175 5.20 2.51 11.07
CA ALA A 175 5.51 2.73 12.47
C ALA A 175 4.39 2.19 13.37
N PRO A 176 4.71 1.66 14.56
CA PRO A 176 3.72 1.16 15.52
C PRO A 176 2.66 2.21 15.89
N GLU A 177 3.06 3.48 15.97
CA GLU A 177 2.18 4.61 16.31
C GLU A 177 1.10 4.82 15.25
N GLY A 178 1.47 4.79 13.97
CA GLY A 178 0.53 4.92 12.86
C GLY A 178 -0.39 3.71 12.73
N LEU A 179 0.16 2.50 12.89
CA LEU A 179 -0.63 1.27 12.89
C LEU A 179 -1.69 1.29 14.00
N LYS A 180 -1.30 1.69 15.21
CA LYS A 180 -2.21 1.81 16.35
C LYS A 180 -3.35 2.77 16.04
N LEU A 181 -3.03 3.94 15.51
CA LEU A 181 -4.03 4.97 15.21
C LEU A 181 -5.02 4.52 14.12
N VAL A 182 -4.53 3.86 13.07
CA VAL A 182 -5.38 3.28 12.01
C VAL A 182 -6.25 2.16 12.58
N TYR A 183 -5.71 1.28 13.42
CA TYR A 183 -6.45 0.20 14.06
C TYR A 183 -7.58 0.72 14.96
N GLU A 184 -7.31 1.75 15.76
CA GLU A 184 -8.31 2.35 16.65
C GLU A 184 -9.46 3.03 15.90
N LYS A 185 -9.18 3.69 14.77
CA LYS A 185 -10.20 4.41 13.99
C LYS A 185 -10.88 3.56 12.94
N HIS A 186 -10.14 2.64 12.32
CA HIS A 186 -10.60 1.84 11.18
C HIS A 186 -10.19 0.37 11.32
N PRO A 187 -10.69 -0.36 12.34
CA PRO A 187 -10.37 -1.77 12.55
C PRO A 187 -10.87 -2.67 11.41
N ASP A 188 -11.79 -2.18 10.59
CA ASP A 188 -12.34 -2.82 9.41
C ASP A 188 -11.41 -2.78 8.18
N VAL A 189 -10.34 -1.97 8.21
CA VAL A 189 -9.38 -1.85 7.12
C VAL A 189 -8.14 -2.68 7.43
N LYS A 190 -7.85 -3.67 6.56
CA LYS A 190 -6.61 -4.46 6.66
C LYS A 190 -5.42 -3.65 6.17
N VAL A 191 -4.34 -3.67 6.93
CA VAL A 191 -3.06 -3.04 6.58
C VAL A 191 -2.05 -4.13 6.21
N TYR A 192 -1.48 -4.02 5.03
CA TYR A 192 -0.39 -4.88 4.54
C TYR A 192 0.89 -4.05 4.49
N CYS A 193 1.92 -4.47 5.21
CA CYS A 193 3.22 -3.80 5.20
C CYS A 193 4.35 -4.78 4.93
N ALA A 194 5.40 -4.29 4.27
CA ALA A 194 6.58 -5.11 4.05
C ALA A 194 7.42 -5.23 5.33
N HIS A 195 7.42 -4.18 6.18
CA HIS A 195 8.08 -4.21 7.49
C HIS A 195 7.48 -3.21 8.47
N ILE A 196 7.47 -3.58 9.74
CA ILE A 196 7.12 -2.69 10.85
C ILE A 196 8.40 -2.24 11.53
N ASP A 197 8.70 -0.94 11.43
CA ASP A 197 9.89 -0.33 12.02
C ASP A 197 9.71 -0.06 13.53
N GLU A 198 10.77 0.42 14.18
CA GLU A 198 10.81 0.49 15.65
C GLU A 198 9.87 1.54 16.23
N LYS A 199 9.89 2.76 15.67
CA LYS A 199 9.19 3.94 16.20
C LYS A 199 9.24 5.13 15.25
N LEU A 200 8.57 6.21 15.64
CA LEU A 200 8.79 7.55 15.10
C LEU A 200 9.84 8.31 15.94
N ASN A 201 10.63 9.18 15.27
CA ASN A 201 11.45 10.16 15.97
C ASN A 201 10.67 11.45 16.29
N ASP A 202 11.33 12.43 16.93
CA ASP A 202 10.70 13.68 17.39
C ASP A 202 10.13 14.56 16.28
N ILE A 203 10.54 14.34 15.02
CA ILE A 203 10.03 15.03 13.83
C ILE A 203 9.14 14.11 12.96
N ALA A 204 8.60 13.06 13.56
CA ALA A 204 7.66 12.11 12.95
C ALA A 204 8.21 11.31 11.75
N TYR A 205 9.53 11.11 11.65
CA TYR A 205 10.12 10.17 10.70
C TYR A 205 10.19 8.76 11.32
N ILE A 206 9.96 7.77 10.48
CA ILE A 206 10.10 6.35 10.84
C ILE A 206 11.58 6.03 11.08
N VAL A 207 11.89 5.27 12.13
CA VAL A 207 13.24 4.83 12.51
C VAL A 207 13.28 3.31 12.59
N PRO A 208 14.26 2.67 11.91
CA PRO A 208 15.35 3.21 11.09
C PRO A 208 14.89 3.85 9.78
N GLY A 209 13.72 3.51 9.24
CA GLY A 209 13.10 4.17 8.11
C GLY A 209 13.83 3.97 6.78
N LEU A 210 13.46 4.78 5.81
CA LEU A 210 14.08 4.87 4.48
C LEU A 210 14.19 6.32 3.97
N GLY A 211 14.04 7.31 4.87
CA GLY A 211 14.01 8.73 4.52
C GLY A 211 12.64 9.19 4.03
N ASP A 212 12.59 10.27 3.25
CA ASP A 212 11.37 10.72 2.58
C ASP A 212 11.20 9.95 1.28
N ALA A 213 10.18 9.07 1.24
CA ALA A 213 9.92 8.22 0.07
C ALA A 213 9.54 9.05 -1.15
N GLY A 214 8.77 10.12 -0.98
CA GLY A 214 8.37 10.99 -2.10
C GLY A 214 9.58 11.64 -2.76
N ASP A 215 10.46 12.23 -1.98
CA ASP A 215 11.69 12.86 -2.50
C ASP A 215 12.61 11.83 -3.14
N ARG A 216 12.75 10.65 -2.56
CA ARG A 216 13.59 9.57 -3.12
C ARG A 216 13.02 8.99 -4.41
N ILE A 217 11.69 8.84 -4.53
CA ILE A 217 11.01 8.35 -5.74
C ILE A 217 11.13 9.37 -6.88
N PHE A 218 11.01 10.68 -6.57
CA PHE A 218 10.92 11.72 -7.58
C PHE A 218 12.21 12.54 -7.77
N GLY A 219 13.20 12.36 -6.90
CA GLY A 219 14.47 13.10 -6.98
C GLY A 219 14.30 14.58 -6.70
N THR A 220 13.46 14.93 -5.73
CA THR A 220 13.13 16.35 -5.41
C THR A 220 14.00 16.96 -4.30
N LYS A 221 14.94 16.21 -3.77
CA LYS A 221 16.03 16.68 -2.87
C LYS A 221 17.36 16.09 -3.28
#